data_af340046be7f4295ede4a5260bf8381b
#
_entry.id   af340046be7f4295ede4a5260bf8381b
#
_cell.length_a   1.000
_cell.length_b   1.000
_cell.length_c   1.000
_cell.angle_alpha   90.00
_cell.angle_beta   90.00
_cell.angle_gamma   90.00
#
_symmetry.space_group_name_H-M   'P 1'
#
loop_
_entity.id
_entity.type
_entity.pdbx_description
1 polymer ?
#
loop_
_entity_poly.entity_id
_entity_poly.type
_entity_poly.pdbx_seq_one_letter_code
_entity_poly.pdbx_strand_id
1 'polypeptide(L)'
;MKKALFLDRDGVINHDPGDYTYALEEFILLPNALNAMKYAQDLGYEIVIVTNQAGVSKGLYSKQEVDRIHAFLRSECAKMEIEIRDIYYSVHHPDICNSISRKPHGLWVERACAKYGYNKNHSFMIGDRERDVQCAESAGVKGFQMEKNGDLLQYVKNLCK
;
A
#
# COMPACT_ATOMS: atom_id res chain seq x y z
N MET A 1 16.03 12.44 -9.85
CA MET A 1 15.88 10.95 -9.78
C MET A 1 14.54 10.68 -9.11
N LYS A 2 13.64 9.91 -9.77
CA LYS A 2 12.33 9.59 -9.19
C LYS A 2 12.45 8.44 -8.19
N LYS A 3 11.76 8.55 -7.07
CA LYS A 3 11.73 7.54 -6.02
C LYS A 3 10.31 7.36 -5.47
N ALA A 4 9.98 6.17 -5.02
CA ALA A 4 8.65 5.84 -4.53
C ALA A 4 8.67 5.30 -3.10
N LEU A 5 7.64 5.64 -2.35
CA LEU A 5 7.23 4.94 -1.15
C LEU A 5 6.04 4.05 -1.51
N PHE A 6 6.27 2.74 -1.48
CA PHE A 6 5.22 1.74 -1.62
C PHE A 6 4.62 1.43 -0.25
N LEU A 7 3.31 1.40 -0.15
CA LEU A 7 2.59 1.14 1.10
C LEU A 7 1.59 0.01 0.92
N ASP A 8 1.53 -0.91 1.88
CA ASP A 8 0.33 -1.70 2.06
C ASP A 8 -0.80 -0.81 2.58
N ARG A 9 -2.05 -1.28 2.48
CA ARG A 9 -3.23 -0.53 2.90
C ARG A 9 -3.67 -0.91 4.32
N ASP A 10 -4.18 -2.13 4.47
CA ASP A 10 -4.75 -2.61 5.73
C ASP A 10 -3.65 -2.85 6.76
N GLY A 11 -3.79 -2.28 7.94
CA GLY A 11 -2.79 -2.35 9.01
C GLY A 11 -1.64 -1.34 8.89
N VAL A 12 -1.57 -0.58 7.81
CA VAL A 12 -0.53 0.44 7.53
C VAL A 12 -1.14 1.83 7.35
N ILE A 13 -2.12 1.97 6.46
CA ILE A 13 -2.83 3.23 6.20
C ILE A 13 -4.13 3.29 6.97
N ASN A 14 -4.92 2.20 6.94
CA ASN A 14 -6.15 2.06 7.69
C ASN A 14 -6.07 0.92 8.70
N HIS A 15 -6.89 1.02 9.73
CA HIS A 15 -7.00 -0.01 10.75
C HIS A 15 -7.41 -1.35 10.14
N ASP A 16 -6.65 -2.40 10.47
CA ASP A 16 -6.99 -3.79 10.16
C ASP A 16 -7.58 -4.45 11.42
N PRO A 17 -8.87 -4.79 11.43
CA PRO A 17 -9.52 -5.43 12.59
C PRO A 17 -9.19 -6.92 12.72
N GLY A 18 -8.41 -7.50 11.78
CA GLY A 18 -8.14 -8.93 11.70
C GLY A 18 -9.08 -9.68 10.76
N ASP A 19 -9.94 -8.97 10.06
CA ASP A 19 -10.86 -9.45 9.03
C ASP A 19 -10.87 -8.45 7.86
N TYR A 20 -11.64 -8.72 6.81
CA TYR A 20 -11.70 -7.86 5.63
C TYR A 20 -12.38 -6.52 5.93
N THR A 21 -11.77 -5.43 5.47
CA THR A 21 -12.36 -4.09 5.49
C THR A 21 -12.85 -3.75 4.09
N TYR A 22 -14.15 -3.77 3.88
CA TYR A 22 -14.79 -3.51 2.58
C TYR A 22 -15.96 -2.53 2.63
N ALA A 23 -16.55 -2.33 3.79
CA ALA A 23 -17.55 -1.30 3.99
C ALA A 23 -16.85 0.05 4.26
N LEU A 24 -17.34 1.12 3.62
CA LEU A 24 -16.74 2.44 3.75
C LEU A 24 -16.80 2.94 5.21
N GLU A 25 -17.86 2.59 5.93
CA GLU A 25 -18.08 2.95 7.33
C GLU A 25 -17.05 2.31 8.28
N GLU A 26 -16.45 1.19 7.86
CA GLU A 26 -15.44 0.45 8.61
C GLU A 26 -14.01 0.85 8.22
N PHE A 27 -13.85 1.66 7.17
CA PHE A 27 -12.54 2.12 6.72
C PHE A 27 -12.07 3.30 7.57
N ILE A 28 -11.28 2.99 8.60
CA ILE A 28 -10.79 3.96 9.58
C ILE A 28 -9.31 4.21 9.33
N LEU A 29 -8.95 5.44 8.98
CA LEU A 29 -7.55 5.84 8.83
C LEU A 29 -6.82 5.72 10.17
N LEU A 30 -5.61 5.15 10.15
CA LEU A 30 -4.76 5.11 11.33
C LEU A 30 -4.24 6.52 11.68
N PRO A 31 -4.05 6.80 12.97
CA PRO A 31 -3.39 8.03 13.39
C PRO A 31 -2.05 8.22 12.65
N ASN A 32 -1.75 9.44 12.23
CA ASN A 32 -0.52 9.81 11.51
C ASN A 32 -0.30 9.17 10.12
N ALA A 33 -1.20 8.32 9.60
CA ALA A 33 -1.00 7.70 8.29
C ALA A 33 -0.89 8.76 7.17
N LEU A 34 -1.81 9.72 7.13
CA LEU A 34 -1.74 10.80 6.14
C LEU A 34 -0.55 11.73 6.39
N ASN A 35 -0.21 12.02 7.66
CA ASN A 35 0.98 12.80 7.99
C ASN A 35 2.27 12.13 7.50
N ALA A 36 2.35 10.80 7.59
CA ALA A 36 3.47 10.03 7.08
C ALA A 36 3.59 10.12 5.54
N MET A 37 2.45 9.98 4.85
CA MET A 37 2.40 10.11 3.39
C MET A 37 2.80 11.52 2.94
N LYS A 38 2.28 12.54 3.62
CA LYS A 38 2.64 13.94 3.35
C LYS A 38 4.13 14.19 3.56
N TYR A 39 4.67 13.72 4.69
CA TYR A 39 6.09 13.86 5.00
C TYR A 39 6.99 13.20 3.92
N ALA A 40 6.65 11.99 3.48
CA ALA A 40 7.39 11.33 2.41
C ALA A 40 7.29 12.09 1.08
N GLN A 41 6.08 12.58 0.73
CA GLN A 41 5.87 13.36 -0.48
C GLN A 41 6.70 14.66 -0.46
N ASP A 42 6.75 15.37 0.66
CA ASP A 42 7.54 16.61 0.81
C ASP A 42 9.05 16.35 0.67
N LEU A 43 9.51 15.13 0.93
CA LEU A 43 10.88 14.67 0.65
C LEU A 43 11.07 14.12 -0.77
N GLY A 44 10.07 14.25 -1.64
CA GLY A 44 10.14 13.89 -3.05
C GLY A 44 9.86 12.41 -3.36
N TYR A 45 9.24 11.67 -2.44
CA TYR A 45 8.72 10.33 -2.73
C TYR A 45 7.34 10.42 -3.38
N GLU A 46 7.13 9.68 -4.47
CA GLU A 46 5.77 9.44 -4.99
C GLU A 46 5.14 8.28 -4.22
N ILE A 47 3.87 8.43 -3.84
CA ILE A 47 3.15 7.43 -3.03
C ILE A 47 2.45 6.43 -3.94
N VAL A 48 2.74 5.15 -3.76
CA VAL A 48 2.10 4.04 -4.47
C VAL A 48 1.57 3.02 -3.47
N ILE A 49 0.32 2.62 -3.60
CA ILE A 49 -0.29 1.62 -2.73
C ILE A 49 -0.31 0.26 -3.43
N VAL A 50 0.08 -0.79 -2.71
CA VAL A 50 0.07 -2.17 -3.19
C VAL A 50 -0.61 -3.05 -2.14
N THR A 51 -1.84 -3.50 -2.41
CA THR A 51 -2.67 -4.19 -1.42
C THR A 51 -3.26 -5.49 -1.96
N ASN A 52 -3.38 -6.50 -1.10
CA ASN A 52 -4.15 -7.71 -1.38
C ASN A 52 -5.59 -7.51 -0.90
N GLN A 53 -6.56 -7.78 -1.79
CA GLN A 53 -8.00 -7.67 -1.54
C GLN A 53 -8.69 -8.99 -1.91
N ALA A 54 -8.26 -10.07 -1.26
CA ALA A 54 -8.62 -11.44 -1.61
C ALA A 54 -10.09 -11.80 -1.32
N GLY A 55 -10.80 -11.01 -0.53
CA GLY A 55 -12.23 -11.21 -0.26
C GLY A 55 -13.09 -11.09 -1.52
N VAL A 56 -12.61 -10.41 -2.56
CA VAL A 56 -13.32 -10.33 -3.85
C VAL A 56 -13.44 -11.71 -4.49
N SER A 57 -12.36 -12.48 -4.59
CA SER A 57 -12.42 -13.84 -5.16
C SER A 57 -13.19 -14.83 -4.27
N LYS A 58 -13.29 -14.54 -2.98
CA LYS A 58 -14.14 -15.32 -2.04
C LYS A 58 -15.62 -14.94 -2.10
N GLY A 59 -15.98 -13.93 -2.90
CA GLY A 59 -17.37 -13.46 -2.99
C GLY A 59 -17.86 -12.67 -1.77
N LEU A 60 -16.97 -12.19 -0.91
CA LEU A 60 -17.32 -11.45 0.31
C LEU A 60 -17.65 -9.98 0.01
N TYR A 61 -17.01 -9.41 -1.00
CA TYR A 61 -17.25 -8.05 -1.49
C TYR A 61 -16.82 -7.90 -2.94
N SER A 62 -17.28 -6.86 -3.59
CA SER A 62 -17.04 -6.59 -5.00
C SER A 62 -15.81 -5.70 -5.24
N LYS A 63 -15.31 -5.68 -6.47
CA LYS A 63 -14.30 -4.70 -6.91
C LYS A 63 -14.81 -3.27 -6.79
N GLN A 64 -16.11 -3.04 -6.99
CA GLN A 64 -16.72 -1.71 -6.85
C GLN A 64 -16.63 -1.19 -5.42
N GLU A 65 -16.76 -2.06 -4.42
CA GLU A 65 -16.58 -1.69 -3.00
C GLU A 65 -15.11 -1.36 -2.71
N VAL A 66 -14.16 -2.12 -3.26
CA VAL A 66 -12.74 -1.80 -3.17
C VAL A 66 -12.45 -0.43 -3.80
N ASP A 67 -12.94 -0.19 -5.01
CA ASP A 67 -12.72 1.07 -5.73
C ASP A 67 -13.35 2.27 -5.02
N ARG A 68 -14.50 2.07 -4.35
CA ARG A 68 -15.15 3.11 -3.52
C ARG A 68 -14.28 3.51 -2.32
N ILE A 69 -13.70 2.54 -1.62
CA ILE A 69 -12.75 2.79 -0.53
C ILE A 69 -11.51 3.54 -1.05
N HIS A 70 -10.97 3.13 -2.18
CA HIS A 70 -9.81 3.79 -2.76
C HIS A 70 -10.12 5.22 -3.21
N ALA A 71 -11.30 5.48 -3.75
CA ALA A 71 -11.76 6.83 -4.08
C ALA A 71 -11.90 7.71 -2.82
N PHE A 72 -12.44 7.17 -1.73
CA PHE A 72 -12.49 7.86 -0.44
C PHE A 72 -11.09 8.17 0.09
N LEU A 73 -10.17 7.20 0.08
CA LEU A 73 -8.79 7.43 0.51
C LEU A 73 -8.11 8.54 -0.30
N ARG A 74 -8.29 8.56 -1.62
CA ARG A 74 -7.78 9.64 -2.47
C ARG A 74 -8.37 10.99 -2.10
N SER A 75 -9.65 11.04 -1.75
CA SER A 75 -10.30 12.30 -1.34
C SER A 75 -9.76 12.81 -0.02
N GLU A 76 -9.53 11.93 0.95
CA GLU A 76 -8.90 12.31 2.24
C GLU A 76 -7.45 12.80 2.05
N CYS A 77 -6.69 12.12 1.20
CA CYS A 77 -5.34 12.54 0.82
C CYS A 77 -5.34 13.92 0.15
N ALA A 78 -6.27 14.18 -0.76
CA ALA A 78 -6.37 15.45 -1.48
C ALA A 78 -6.62 16.66 -0.56
N LYS A 79 -7.34 16.45 0.55
CA LYS A 79 -7.56 17.50 1.57
C LYS A 79 -6.25 17.98 2.22
N MET A 80 -5.22 17.14 2.20
CA MET A 80 -3.87 17.44 2.71
C MET A 80 -2.85 17.65 1.58
N GLU A 81 -3.31 17.84 0.35
CA GLU A 81 -2.46 17.98 -0.84
C GLU A 81 -1.50 16.80 -1.05
N ILE A 82 -1.96 15.59 -0.69
CA ILE A 82 -1.24 14.35 -0.92
C ILE A 82 -1.73 13.73 -2.23
N GLU A 83 -0.80 13.44 -3.14
CA GLU A 83 -1.08 12.71 -4.37
C GLU A 83 -0.72 11.24 -4.23
N ILE A 84 -1.71 10.35 -4.31
CA ILE A 84 -1.47 8.92 -4.51
C ILE A 84 -1.26 8.69 -6.00
N ARG A 85 -0.04 8.33 -6.39
CA ARG A 85 0.33 8.14 -7.79
C ARG A 85 -0.41 6.99 -8.45
N ASP A 86 -0.49 5.85 -7.75
CA ASP A 86 -1.22 4.68 -8.22
C ASP A 86 -1.67 3.80 -7.05
N ILE A 87 -2.69 2.97 -7.27
CA ILE A 87 -3.14 1.95 -6.34
C ILE A 87 -3.26 0.64 -7.11
N TYR A 88 -2.40 -0.32 -6.78
CA TYR A 88 -2.45 -1.67 -7.32
C TYR A 88 -3.05 -2.61 -6.29
N TYR A 89 -4.00 -3.44 -6.71
CA TYR A 89 -4.55 -4.45 -5.82
C TYR A 89 -4.77 -5.79 -6.52
N SER A 90 -4.59 -6.88 -5.77
CA SER A 90 -4.89 -8.24 -6.19
C SER A 90 -6.19 -8.69 -5.54
N VAL A 91 -7.07 -9.27 -6.34
CA VAL A 91 -8.37 -9.80 -5.87
C VAL A 91 -8.31 -11.31 -5.58
N HIS A 92 -7.18 -11.95 -5.84
CA HIS A 92 -7.04 -13.40 -5.81
C HIS A 92 -6.69 -13.93 -4.42
N HIS A 93 -7.30 -15.04 -4.05
CA HIS A 93 -6.96 -15.83 -2.86
C HIS A 93 -6.33 -17.16 -3.27
N PRO A 94 -5.27 -17.65 -2.59
CA PRO A 94 -4.58 -18.90 -2.98
C PRO A 94 -5.47 -20.13 -3.06
N ASP A 95 -6.51 -20.20 -2.22
CA ASP A 95 -7.47 -21.31 -2.21
C ASP A 95 -8.39 -21.33 -3.45
N ILE A 96 -8.52 -20.19 -4.15
CA ILE A 96 -9.37 -20.04 -5.33
C ILE A 96 -8.54 -20.10 -6.61
N CYS A 97 -7.49 -19.30 -6.70
CA CYS A 97 -6.54 -19.32 -7.80
C CYS A 97 -5.20 -18.70 -7.42
N ASN A 98 -4.13 -19.19 -8.04
CA ASN A 98 -2.82 -18.59 -7.94
C ASN A 98 -2.71 -17.40 -8.88
N SER A 99 -2.13 -16.30 -8.40
CA SER A 99 -1.90 -15.11 -9.19
C SER A 99 -0.59 -14.44 -8.83
N ILE A 100 0.19 -14.09 -9.84
CA ILE A 100 1.43 -13.31 -9.69
C ILE A 100 1.17 -11.85 -9.28
N SER A 101 -0.09 -11.39 -9.35
CA SER A 101 -0.47 -10.06 -8.87
C SER A 101 -0.56 -9.97 -7.36
N ARG A 102 -0.65 -11.12 -6.67
CA ARG A 102 -0.79 -11.20 -5.22
C ARG A 102 0.59 -11.16 -4.55
N LYS A 103 0.74 -10.32 -3.51
CA LYS A 103 1.90 -10.40 -2.62
C LYS A 103 1.95 -11.78 -1.96
N PRO A 104 3.12 -12.43 -1.90
CA PRO A 104 4.48 -11.87 -1.93
C PRO A 104 5.11 -11.64 -3.32
N HIS A 105 4.41 -11.87 -4.43
CA HIS A 105 4.96 -11.57 -5.75
C HIS A 105 5.10 -10.05 -5.98
N GLY A 106 6.23 -9.64 -6.56
CA GLY A 106 6.61 -8.25 -6.75
C GLY A 106 6.05 -7.58 -8.01
N LEU A 107 5.13 -8.21 -8.76
CA LEU A 107 4.65 -7.74 -10.05
C LEU A 107 4.23 -6.27 -10.05
N TRP A 108 3.44 -5.84 -9.07
CA TRP A 108 2.94 -4.47 -9.02
C TRP A 108 4.03 -3.45 -8.71
N VAL A 109 4.98 -3.80 -7.86
CA VAL A 109 6.14 -2.96 -7.55
C VAL A 109 7.03 -2.81 -8.78
N GLU A 110 7.34 -3.92 -9.48
CA GLU A 110 8.10 -3.89 -10.73
C GLU A 110 7.41 -3.06 -11.80
N ARG A 111 6.10 -3.27 -11.97
CA ARG A 111 5.29 -2.54 -12.94
C ARG A 111 5.31 -1.03 -12.67
N ALA A 112 5.15 -0.63 -11.41
CA ALA A 112 5.22 0.78 -11.03
C ALA A 112 6.61 1.37 -11.29
N CYS A 113 7.68 0.65 -10.92
CA CYS A 113 9.05 1.08 -11.18
C CYS A 113 9.30 1.29 -12.68
N ALA A 114 8.87 0.36 -13.52
CA ALA A 114 9.01 0.46 -14.96
C ALA A 114 8.15 1.59 -15.56
N LYS A 115 6.90 1.70 -15.12
CA LYS A 115 5.92 2.69 -15.64
C LYS A 115 6.33 4.13 -15.33
N TYR A 116 6.83 4.38 -14.13
CA TYR A 116 7.12 5.73 -13.64
C TYR A 116 8.61 6.08 -13.62
N GLY A 117 9.48 5.12 -13.89
CA GLY A 117 10.93 5.31 -13.89
C GLY A 117 11.52 5.46 -12.49
N TYR A 118 10.99 4.73 -11.51
CA TYR A 118 11.51 4.79 -10.15
C TYR A 118 12.87 4.11 -10.02
N ASN A 119 13.77 4.76 -9.29
CA ASN A 119 15.01 4.14 -8.89
C ASN A 119 14.77 3.19 -7.71
N LYS A 120 14.95 1.89 -7.94
CA LYS A 120 14.70 0.84 -6.96
C LYS A 120 15.56 0.99 -5.69
N ASN A 121 16.82 1.45 -5.85
CA ASN A 121 17.75 1.62 -4.72
C ASN A 121 17.37 2.81 -3.81
N HIS A 122 16.57 3.75 -4.31
CA HIS A 122 16.10 4.92 -3.56
C HIS A 122 14.61 4.84 -3.23
N SER A 123 13.96 3.74 -3.60
CA SER A 123 12.57 3.45 -3.27
C SER A 123 12.50 2.36 -2.20
N PHE A 124 11.43 2.33 -1.45
CA PHE A 124 11.20 1.27 -0.47
C PHE A 124 9.71 1.01 -0.25
N MET A 125 9.41 -0.13 0.38
CA MET A 125 8.06 -0.53 0.73
C MET A 125 7.93 -0.72 2.25
N ILE A 126 6.82 -0.27 2.80
CA ILE A 126 6.42 -0.56 4.17
C ILE A 126 5.12 -1.35 4.15
N GLY A 127 5.08 -2.46 4.86
CA GLY A 127 3.91 -3.29 5.10
C GLY A 127 3.90 -3.82 6.53
N ASP A 128 2.79 -4.43 6.95
CA ASP A 128 2.66 -5.01 8.30
C ASP A 128 2.96 -6.51 8.34
N ARG A 129 3.23 -7.12 7.16
CA ARG A 129 3.46 -8.55 7.04
C ARG A 129 4.75 -8.87 6.30
N GLU A 130 5.31 -10.04 6.60
CA GLU A 130 6.50 -10.55 5.91
C GLU A 130 6.31 -10.62 4.39
N ARG A 131 5.12 -10.96 3.91
CA ARG A 131 4.81 -10.99 2.47
C ARG A 131 4.96 -9.65 1.76
N ASP A 132 4.85 -8.53 2.49
CA ASP A 132 5.07 -7.19 1.94
C ASP A 132 6.56 -6.95 1.71
N VAL A 133 7.39 -7.36 2.67
CA VAL A 133 8.85 -7.31 2.54
C VAL A 133 9.31 -8.19 1.38
N GLN A 134 8.85 -9.43 1.32
CA GLN A 134 9.17 -10.36 0.24
C GLN A 134 8.73 -9.82 -1.14
N CYS A 135 7.56 -9.18 -1.21
CA CYS A 135 7.06 -8.53 -2.42
C CYS A 135 8.03 -7.44 -2.91
N ALA A 136 8.46 -6.57 -2.03
CA ALA A 136 9.42 -5.51 -2.36
C ALA A 136 10.76 -6.09 -2.81
N GLU A 137 11.32 -7.01 -2.05
CA GLU A 137 12.63 -7.62 -2.31
C GLU A 137 12.64 -8.41 -3.63
N SER A 138 11.56 -9.14 -3.94
CA SER A 138 11.43 -9.84 -5.22
C SER A 138 11.40 -8.89 -6.42
N ALA A 139 11.00 -7.65 -6.22
CA ALA A 139 11.04 -6.58 -7.23
C ALA A 139 12.35 -5.78 -7.22
N GLY A 140 13.31 -6.11 -6.34
CA GLY A 140 14.57 -5.39 -6.18
C GLY A 140 14.44 -4.05 -5.45
N VAL A 141 13.39 -3.88 -4.66
CA VAL A 141 13.12 -2.72 -3.80
C VAL A 141 13.28 -3.15 -2.34
N LYS A 142 13.80 -2.28 -1.49
CA LYS A 142 13.97 -2.59 -0.07
C LYS A 142 12.62 -2.59 0.65
N GLY A 143 12.33 -3.68 1.38
CA GLY A 143 11.11 -3.84 2.17
C GLY A 143 11.36 -3.65 3.66
N PHE A 144 10.38 -3.08 4.35
CA PHE A 144 10.40 -2.92 5.81
C PHE A 144 9.06 -3.36 6.40
N GLN A 145 9.13 -4.14 7.45
CA GLN A 145 7.94 -4.55 8.19
C GLN A 145 7.71 -3.60 9.36
N MET A 146 6.49 -3.12 9.49
CA MET A 146 6.03 -2.36 10.64
C MET A 146 5.06 -3.18 11.50
N GLU A 147 4.85 -2.74 12.73
CA GLU A 147 3.80 -3.30 13.57
C GLU A 147 2.42 -3.01 12.95
N LYS A 148 1.56 -4.04 12.90
CA LYS A 148 0.19 -3.91 12.43
C LYS A 148 -0.58 -2.86 13.23
N ASN A 149 -1.26 -1.97 12.54
CA ASN A 149 -1.96 -0.81 13.14
C ASN A 149 -1.03 0.15 13.92
N GLY A 150 0.28 0.10 13.65
CA GLY A 150 1.29 0.95 14.30
C GLY A 150 1.34 2.37 13.71
N ASP A 151 2.32 3.14 14.16
CA ASP A 151 2.53 4.52 13.74
C ASP A 151 3.44 4.59 12.50
N LEU A 152 2.84 4.67 11.32
CA LEU A 152 3.56 4.77 10.05
C LEU A 152 4.54 5.96 10.01
N LEU A 153 4.22 7.08 10.68
CA LEU A 153 5.06 8.27 10.64
C LEU A 153 6.44 8.04 11.26
N GLN A 154 6.53 7.24 12.31
CA GLN A 154 7.81 6.90 12.93
C GLN A 154 8.69 6.12 11.94
N TYR A 155 8.13 5.14 11.23
CA TYR A 155 8.88 4.35 10.23
C TYR A 155 9.34 5.24 9.08
N VAL A 156 8.45 6.06 8.54
CA VAL A 156 8.78 6.95 7.40
C VAL A 156 9.87 7.95 7.78
N LYS A 157 9.81 8.57 8.96
CA LYS A 157 10.86 9.52 9.43
C LYS A 157 12.23 8.86 9.59
N ASN A 158 12.27 7.59 9.94
CA ASN A 158 13.54 6.86 10.08
C ASN A 158 14.14 6.46 8.72
N LEU A 159 13.31 6.23 7.72
CA LEU A 159 13.70 5.70 6.41
C LEU A 159 13.87 6.78 5.33
N CYS A 160 13.05 7.81 5.37
CA CYS A 160 13.14 8.94 4.45
C CYS A 160 14.13 9.97 5.02
N LYS A 161 15.37 9.88 4.57
CA LYS A 161 16.42 10.88 4.89
C LYS A 161 16.93 11.54 3.63
#